data_4be79f1e1babb53404e8c765d2dbd7b3
#
_entry.id   4be79f1e1babb53404e8c765d2dbd7b3
#
_cell.length_a   1.000
_cell.length_b   1.000
_cell.length_c   1.000
_cell.angle_alpha   90.00
_cell.angle_beta   90.00
_cell.angle_gamma   90.00
#
_symmetry.space_group_name_H-M   'P 1'
#
loop_
_entity.id
_entity.type
_entity.pdbx_description
1 polymer ?
#
loop_
_entity_poly.entity_id
_entity_poly.type
_entity_poly.pdbx_seq_one_letter_code
_entity_poly.pdbx_strand_id
1 'polypeptide(L)'
;MGHFNWIQYLTQIEHHYAHVVTAVAVTAFIFVLGIYARVQLGSGEVAVVPAGKFSVRGFFAMVTEGIYTLADQVIGHDGARYVPLAASIFTFVLINNLIGLFPGMTPATDNLNTSFAIGMFSFIYYNYIGLKYEGFNYLKHFLGPVWWLAWLILPIELISHAFRPLTLGLRLAGNITADHTVVGVFHQLFPIGLPVPFYAMGLIVSLIQAFVFALLTLVYVMLAKAHDH
;
A
#
# COMPACT_ATOMS: atom_id res chain seq x y z
N MET A 1 20.60 18.96 9.59
CA MET A 1 19.81 20.15 9.23
C MET A 1 18.36 19.73 9.24
N GLY A 2 17.52 20.32 10.10
CA GLY A 2 16.10 19.95 10.19
C GLY A 2 15.37 20.39 8.90
N HIS A 3 14.89 19.43 8.13
CA HIS A 3 14.02 19.73 7.01
C HIS A 3 12.74 20.39 7.55
N PHE A 4 12.37 21.53 6.98
CA PHE A 4 11.13 22.23 7.32
C PHE A 4 9.96 21.29 7.02
N ASN A 5 9.07 21.08 8.01
CA ASN A 5 7.92 20.22 7.87
C ASN A 5 6.65 21.00 8.25
N TRP A 6 5.74 21.17 7.29
CA TRP A 6 4.47 21.87 7.49
C TRP A 6 3.63 21.27 8.60
N ILE A 7 3.64 19.95 8.75
CA ILE A 7 2.85 19.24 9.77
C ILE A 7 3.38 19.56 11.16
N GLN A 8 4.70 19.58 11.34
CA GLN A 8 5.32 19.99 12.61
C GLN A 8 5.03 21.44 12.97
N TYR A 9 5.08 22.32 11.96
CA TYR A 9 4.78 23.74 12.15
C TYR A 9 3.33 23.97 12.60
N LEU A 10 2.37 23.24 12.00
CA LEU A 10 0.95 23.38 12.31
C LEU A 10 0.52 22.70 13.61
N THR A 11 1.12 21.56 13.96
CA THR A 11 0.68 20.74 15.09
C THR A 11 1.52 20.91 16.34
N GLN A 12 2.72 21.54 16.22
CA GLN A 12 3.72 21.68 17.29
C GLN A 12 4.10 20.33 17.96
N ILE A 13 3.88 19.22 17.26
CA ILE A 13 4.17 17.88 17.75
C ILE A 13 5.65 17.56 17.52
N GLU A 14 6.24 16.81 18.45
CA GLU A 14 7.63 16.34 18.33
C GLU A 14 7.85 15.55 17.03
N HIS A 15 9.01 15.71 16.44
CA HIS A 15 9.43 15.07 15.17
C HIS A 15 9.15 13.57 15.16
N HIS A 16 9.24 12.94 16.32
CA HIS A 16 9.03 11.49 16.47
C HIS A 16 7.62 11.01 16.12
N TYR A 17 6.59 11.82 16.37
CA TYR A 17 5.18 11.46 16.13
C TYR A 17 4.60 12.04 14.84
N ALA A 18 5.34 12.84 14.09
CA ALA A 18 4.86 13.50 12.89
C ALA A 18 4.33 12.50 11.84
N HIS A 19 4.98 11.34 11.68
CA HIS A 19 4.55 10.28 10.75
C HIS A 19 3.18 9.68 11.13
N VAL A 20 2.89 9.55 12.43
CA VAL A 20 1.59 9.03 12.89
C VAL A 20 0.49 10.04 12.60
N VAL A 21 0.75 11.33 12.86
CA VAL A 21 -0.21 12.40 12.55
C VAL A 21 -0.50 12.47 11.05
N THR A 22 0.55 12.36 10.22
CA THR A 22 0.37 12.31 8.75
C THR A 22 -0.46 11.09 8.34
N ALA A 23 -0.19 9.90 8.90
CA ALA A 23 -0.95 8.68 8.59
C ALA A 23 -2.43 8.83 8.94
N VAL A 24 -2.72 9.36 10.13
CA VAL A 24 -4.10 9.61 10.59
C VAL A 24 -4.79 10.66 9.72
N ALA A 25 -4.11 11.76 9.41
CA ALA A 25 -4.67 12.82 8.56
C ALA A 25 -4.99 12.30 7.14
N VAL A 26 -4.08 11.52 6.55
CA VAL A 26 -4.31 10.89 5.23
C VAL A 26 -5.45 9.89 5.29
N THR A 27 -5.52 9.07 6.33
CA THR A 27 -6.62 8.11 6.50
C THR A 27 -7.97 8.84 6.62
N ALA A 28 -8.03 9.89 7.43
CA ALA A 28 -9.23 10.72 7.58
C ALA A 28 -9.62 11.39 6.25
N PHE A 29 -8.63 11.91 5.51
CA PHE A 29 -8.85 12.52 4.19
C PHE A 29 -9.42 11.51 3.18
N ILE A 30 -8.84 10.31 3.09
CA ILE A 30 -9.34 9.24 2.21
C ILE A 30 -10.76 8.85 2.60
N PHE A 31 -11.05 8.74 3.90
CA PHE A 31 -12.36 8.38 4.41
C PHE A 31 -13.42 9.41 4.04
N VAL A 32 -13.11 10.71 4.21
CA VAL A 32 -13.99 11.81 3.81
C VAL A 32 -14.24 11.82 2.30
N LEU A 33 -13.18 11.65 1.50
CA LEU A 33 -13.32 11.55 0.04
C LEU A 33 -14.12 10.31 -0.38
N GLY A 34 -13.95 9.18 0.30
CA GLY A 34 -14.73 7.96 0.07
C GLY A 34 -16.22 8.15 0.36
N ILE A 35 -16.56 8.79 1.49
CA ILE A 35 -17.95 9.14 1.81
C ILE A 35 -18.52 10.09 0.76
N TYR A 36 -17.77 11.12 0.37
CA TYR A 36 -18.19 12.07 -0.67
C TYR A 36 -18.44 11.37 -2.01
N ALA A 37 -17.53 10.49 -2.43
CA ALA A 37 -17.70 9.67 -3.63
C ALA A 37 -18.95 8.79 -3.55
N ARG A 38 -19.20 8.18 -2.39
CA ARG A 38 -20.38 7.34 -2.16
C ARG A 38 -21.69 8.13 -2.23
N VAL A 39 -21.72 9.35 -1.70
CA VAL A 39 -22.88 10.23 -1.79
C VAL A 39 -23.15 10.63 -3.25
N GLN A 40 -22.08 10.90 -4.03
CA GLN A 40 -22.20 11.19 -5.46
C GLN A 40 -22.63 9.97 -6.31
N LEU A 41 -22.41 8.77 -5.83
CA LEU A 41 -22.77 7.55 -6.57
C LEU A 41 -24.30 7.42 -6.73
N GLY A 42 -25.07 8.00 -5.80
CA GLY A 42 -26.53 7.86 -5.79
C GLY A 42 -27.00 6.42 -5.57
N SER A 43 -28.27 6.17 -5.82
CA SER A 43 -28.85 4.83 -5.75
C SER A 43 -29.52 4.48 -7.11
N GLY A 44 -29.47 3.18 -7.47
CA GLY A 44 -30.14 2.67 -8.67
C GLY A 44 -29.36 2.88 -9.97
N GLU A 45 -30.05 3.16 -11.07
CA GLU A 45 -29.51 3.26 -12.43
C GLU A 45 -28.44 4.35 -12.60
N VAL A 46 -28.50 5.43 -11.79
CA VAL A 46 -27.50 6.52 -11.80
C VAL A 46 -26.12 6.04 -11.38
N ALA A 47 -26.05 5.00 -10.56
CA ALA A 47 -24.78 4.45 -10.08
C ALA A 47 -24.00 3.72 -11.20
N VAL A 48 -24.69 3.24 -12.23
CA VAL A 48 -24.08 2.45 -13.34
C VAL A 48 -23.48 3.36 -14.42
N VAL A 49 -23.92 4.64 -14.50
CA VAL A 49 -23.40 5.57 -15.52
C VAL A 49 -21.98 5.99 -15.18
N PRO A 50 -20.98 5.78 -16.07
CA PRO A 50 -19.61 6.23 -15.85
C PRO A 50 -19.54 7.74 -15.63
N ALA A 51 -18.68 8.18 -14.72
CA ALA A 51 -18.45 9.61 -14.51
C ALA A 51 -17.75 10.19 -15.74
N GLY A 52 -18.45 11.00 -16.52
CA GLY A 52 -17.95 11.59 -17.78
C GLY A 52 -16.92 12.70 -17.63
N LYS A 53 -16.45 13.01 -16.41
CA LYS A 53 -15.46 14.07 -16.12
C LYS A 53 -14.51 13.62 -15.00
N PHE A 54 -13.32 14.22 -14.93
CA PHE A 54 -12.41 14.09 -13.80
C PHE A 54 -13.15 14.49 -12.51
N SER A 55 -13.56 13.51 -11.75
CA SER A 55 -14.28 13.68 -10.47
C SER A 55 -13.73 12.71 -9.44
N VAL A 56 -13.94 13.01 -8.15
CA VAL A 56 -13.55 12.10 -7.05
C VAL A 56 -14.21 10.73 -7.23
N ARG A 57 -15.47 10.70 -7.65
CA ARG A 57 -16.18 9.46 -8.02
C ARG A 57 -15.46 8.71 -9.14
N GLY A 58 -15.03 9.41 -10.20
CA GLY A 58 -14.30 8.81 -11.33
C GLY A 58 -12.97 8.20 -10.91
N PHE A 59 -12.24 8.88 -10.02
CA PHE A 59 -10.99 8.35 -9.46
C PHE A 59 -11.21 7.04 -8.70
N PHE A 60 -12.16 7.01 -7.76
CA PHE A 60 -12.43 5.77 -7.01
C PHE A 60 -12.99 4.65 -7.90
N ALA A 61 -13.80 4.98 -8.91
CA ALA A 61 -14.30 4.01 -9.89
C ALA A 61 -13.13 3.39 -10.68
N MET A 62 -12.22 4.21 -11.20
CA MET A 62 -11.04 3.76 -11.94
C MET A 62 -10.12 2.88 -11.09
N VAL A 63 -9.84 3.29 -9.84
CA VAL A 63 -9.03 2.49 -8.91
C VAL A 63 -9.71 1.15 -8.62
N THR A 64 -11.01 1.17 -8.33
CA THR A 64 -11.77 -0.06 -8.00
C THR A 64 -11.81 -1.01 -9.20
N GLU A 65 -12.07 -0.50 -10.40
CA GLU A 65 -12.10 -1.29 -11.63
C GLU A 65 -10.73 -1.88 -11.98
N GLY A 66 -9.67 -1.07 -11.88
CA GLY A 66 -8.29 -1.54 -12.08
C GLY A 66 -7.89 -2.65 -11.09
N ILE A 67 -8.18 -2.46 -9.81
CA ILE A 67 -7.91 -3.47 -8.78
C ILE A 67 -8.82 -4.70 -8.93
N TYR A 68 -10.08 -4.52 -9.36
CA TYR A 68 -10.97 -5.63 -9.67
C TYR A 68 -10.41 -6.51 -10.79
N THR A 69 -9.97 -5.88 -11.89
CA THR A 69 -9.36 -6.60 -13.02
C THR A 69 -8.12 -7.38 -12.59
N LEU A 70 -7.27 -6.77 -11.75
CA LEU A 70 -6.10 -7.45 -11.17
C LEU A 70 -6.49 -8.61 -10.26
N ALA A 71 -7.50 -8.42 -9.40
CA ALA A 71 -7.96 -9.45 -8.49
C ALA A 71 -8.57 -10.65 -9.24
N ASP A 72 -9.29 -10.38 -10.33
CA ASP A 72 -9.85 -11.41 -11.20
C ASP A 72 -8.74 -12.18 -11.94
N GLN A 73 -7.72 -11.50 -12.44
CA GLN A 73 -6.57 -12.13 -13.09
C GLN A 73 -5.72 -12.97 -12.13
N VAL A 74 -5.55 -12.53 -10.88
CA VAL A 74 -4.67 -13.17 -9.89
C VAL A 74 -5.39 -14.29 -9.15
N ILE A 75 -6.63 -14.06 -8.69
CA ILE A 75 -7.36 -14.97 -7.80
C ILE A 75 -8.49 -15.71 -8.56
N GLY A 76 -8.98 -15.14 -9.67
CA GLY A 76 -10.14 -15.63 -10.40
C GLY A 76 -11.46 -15.13 -9.79
N HIS A 77 -12.55 -15.88 -10.01
CA HIS A 77 -13.92 -15.48 -9.65
C HIS A 77 -14.11 -14.99 -8.21
N ASP A 78 -13.34 -15.49 -7.26
CA ASP A 78 -13.39 -15.06 -5.85
C ASP A 78 -12.64 -13.76 -5.59
N GLY A 79 -11.91 -13.23 -6.57
CA GLY A 79 -11.08 -12.03 -6.46
C GLY A 79 -11.86 -10.80 -6.04
N ALA A 80 -13.10 -10.66 -6.47
CA ALA A 80 -13.99 -9.54 -6.14
C ALA A 80 -14.09 -9.25 -4.62
N ARG A 81 -14.00 -10.29 -3.80
CA ARG A 81 -14.09 -10.19 -2.34
C ARG A 81 -12.92 -9.45 -1.71
N TYR A 82 -11.76 -9.46 -2.37
CA TYR A 82 -10.51 -8.87 -1.86
C TYR A 82 -10.22 -7.48 -2.43
N VAL A 83 -11.02 -7.04 -3.41
CA VAL A 83 -10.93 -5.70 -4.02
C VAL A 83 -10.98 -4.57 -2.98
N PRO A 84 -11.90 -4.57 -1.99
CA PRO A 84 -11.94 -3.48 -1.02
C PRO A 84 -10.65 -3.33 -0.23
N LEU A 85 -10.01 -4.45 0.16
CA LEU A 85 -8.73 -4.44 0.85
C LEU A 85 -7.62 -3.89 -0.04
N ALA A 86 -7.44 -4.47 -1.22
CA ALA A 86 -6.36 -4.10 -2.14
C ALA A 86 -6.50 -2.65 -2.62
N ALA A 87 -7.73 -2.18 -2.90
CA ALA A 87 -8.01 -0.81 -3.27
C ALA A 87 -7.75 0.18 -2.12
N SER A 88 -8.05 -0.21 -0.88
CA SER A 88 -7.75 0.62 0.30
C SER A 88 -6.24 0.77 0.50
N ILE A 89 -5.49 -0.33 0.41
CA ILE A 89 -4.02 -0.32 0.50
C ILE A 89 -3.42 0.51 -0.63
N PHE A 90 -3.86 0.28 -1.87
CA PHE A 90 -3.41 1.04 -3.04
C PHE A 90 -3.61 2.55 -2.84
N THR A 91 -4.83 2.95 -2.48
CA THR A 91 -5.18 4.36 -2.31
C THR A 91 -4.39 5.00 -1.17
N PHE A 92 -4.25 4.30 -0.04
CA PHE A 92 -3.48 4.79 1.10
C PHE A 92 -2.01 4.99 0.76
N VAL A 93 -1.37 4.00 0.16
CA VAL A 93 0.05 4.07 -0.25
C VAL A 93 0.24 5.15 -1.31
N LEU A 94 -0.64 5.21 -2.32
CA LEU A 94 -0.56 6.20 -3.39
C LEU A 94 -0.63 7.63 -2.85
N ILE A 95 -1.63 7.93 -2.02
CA ILE A 95 -1.82 9.29 -1.48
C ILE A 95 -0.66 9.68 -0.57
N ASN A 96 -0.18 8.76 0.30
CA ASN A 96 0.99 9.04 1.12
C ASN A 96 2.23 9.34 0.26
N ASN A 97 2.49 8.55 -0.76
CA ASN A 97 3.65 8.75 -1.63
C ASN A 97 3.53 10.06 -2.42
N LEU A 98 2.32 10.41 -2.91
CA LEU A 98 2.07 11.68 -3.58
C LEU A 98 2.28 12.89 -2.67
N ILE A 99 1.89 12.79 -1.40
CA ILE A 99 2.16 13.85 -0.41
C ILE A 99 3.66 14.10 -0.27
N GLY A 100 4.49 13.05 -0.35
CA GLY A 100 5.94 13.16 -0.31
C GLY A 100 6.56 13.95 -1.47
N LEU A 101 5.86 14.10 -2.58
CA LEU A 101 6.33 14.92 -3.70
C LEU A 101 6.17 16.43 -3.44
N PHE A 102 5.38 16.84 -2.43
CA PHE A 102 5.24 18.26 -2.09
C PHE A 102 6.40 18.72 -1.20
N PRO A 103 7.07 19.82 -1.57
CA PRO A 103 8.17 20.36 -0.77
C PRO A 103 7.73 20.70 0.65
N GLY A 104 8.46 20.21 1.65
CA GLY A 104 8.16 20.45 3.06
C GLY A 104 7.08 19.54 3.65
N MET A 105 6.56 18.56 2.90
CA MET A 105 5.70 17.51 3.44
C MET A 105 6.47 16.19 3.53
N THR A 106 6.45 15.55 4.70
CA THR A 106 6.99 14.21 4.88
C THR A 106 5.85 13.21 4.87
N PRO A 107 5.86 12.24 3.94
CA PRO A 107 4.84 11.21 3.90
C PRO A 107 4.97 10.29 5.13
N ALA A 108 3.87 9.74 5.61
CA ALA A 108 3.89 8.80 6.71
C ALA A 108 4.71 7.53 6.36
N THR A 109 4.74 7.17 5.10
CA THR A 109 5.43 6.00 4.56
C THR A 109 6.95 6.14 4.46
N ASP A 110 7.51 7.33 4.68
CA ASP A 110 8.96 7.55 4.84
C ASP A 110 9.47 6.91 6.15
N ASN A 111 8.62 6.84 7.17
CA ASN A 111 8.98 6.19 8.42
C ASN A 111 8.79 4.67 8.32
N LEU A 112 9.85 3.94 8.68
CA LEU A 112 9.92 2.48 8.62
C LEU A 112 8.81 1.82 9.46
N ASN A 113 8.44 2.42 10.60
CA ASN A 113 7.38 1.90 11.45
C ASN A 113 6.02 1.90 10.75
N THR A 114 5.68 3.00 10.05
CA THR A 114 4.42 3.09 9.31
C THR A 114 4.40 2.15 8.11
N SER A 115 5.48 2.10 7.34
CA SER A 115 5.60 1.21 6.18
C SER A 115 5.57 -0.25 6.59
N PHE A 116 6.23 -0.60 7.70
CA PHE A 116 6.18 -1.93 8.29
C PHE A 116 4.77 -2.27 8.83
N ALA A 117 4.08 -1.31 9.45
CA ALA A 117 2.71 -1.52 9.93
C ALA A 117 1.74 -1.88 8.80
N ILE A 118 1.86 -1.25 7.62
CA ILE A 118 1.04 -1.59 6.44
C ILE A 118 1.39 -2.99 5.94
N GLY A 119 2.69 -3.34 5.87
CA GLY A 119 3.16 -4.67 5.50
C GLY A 119 2.66 -5.74 6.47
N MET A 120 2.70 -5.45 7.77
CA MET A 120 2.21 -6.33 8.83
C MET A 120 0.68 -6.48 8.79
N PHE A 121 -0.06 -5.41 8.50
CA PHE A 121 -1.51 -5.49 8.30
C PHE A 121 -1.87 -6.44 7.15
N SER A 122 -1.21 -6.30 6.00
CA SER A 122 -1.37 -7.20 4.86
C SER A 122 -1.02 -8.64 5.24
N PHE A 123 0.09 -8.84 5.98
CA PHE A 123 0.54 -10.14 6.49
C PHE A 123 -0.50 -10.81 7.39
N ILE A 124 -1.00 -10.10 8.40
CA ILE A 124 -2.01 -10.63 9.32
C ILE A 124 -3.28 -10.99 8.57
N TYR A 125 -3.69 -10.14 7.61
CA TYR A 125 -4.91 -10.35 6.85
C TYR A 125 -4.85 -11.61 5.98
N TYR A 126 -3.78 -11.82 5.19
CA TYR A 126 -3.71 -13.02 4.35
C TYR A 126 -3.51 -14.31 5.16
N ASN A 127 -2.80 -14.24 6.31
CA ASN A 127 -2.72 -15.39 7.24
C ASN A 127 -4.09 -15.71 7.86
N TYR A 128 -4.88 -14.69 8.22
CA TYR A 128 -6.24 -14.88 8.69
C TYR A 128 -7.11 -15.57 7.63
N ILE A 129 -6.95 -15.18 6.37
CA ILE A 129 -7.67 -15.83 5.26
C ILE A 129 -7.22 -17.29 5.11
N GLY A 130 -5.91 -17.57 5.09
CA GLY A 130 -5.39 -18.94 5.02
C GLY A 130 -5.94 -19.82 6.14
N LEU A 131 -5.90 -19.34 7.37
CA LEU A 131 -6.47 -20.05 8.52
C LEU A 131 -7.99 -20.26 8.42
N LYS A 132 -8.72 -19.30 7.85
CA LYS A 132 -10.18 -19.36 7.69
C LYS A 132 -10.61 -20.39 6.64
N TYR A 133 -9.84 -20.53 5.55
CA TYR A 133 -10.18 -21.45 4.44
C TYR A 133 -9.63 -22.86 4.67
N GLU A 134 -8.39 -22.99 5.11
CA GLU A 134 -7.73 -24.29 5.27
C GLU A 134 -7.68 -24.81 6.74
N GLY A 135 -8.01 -23.94 7.71
CA GLY A 135 -7.96 -24.30 9.12
C GLY A 135 -6.56 -24.76 9.55
N PHE A 136 -6.49 -25.87 10.31
CA PHE A 136 -5.21 -26.42 10.76
C PHE A 136 -4.34 -27.00 9.64
N ASN A 137 -4.88 -27.29 8.47
CA ASN A 137 -4.09 -27.78 7.34
C ASN A 137 -3.14 -26.70 6.80
N TYR A 138 -3.49 -25.41 6.96
CA TYR A 138 -2.61 -24.28 6.65
C TYR A 138 -1.27 -24.36 7.38
N LEU A 139 -1.25 -24.82 8.63
CA LEU A 139 -0.02 -25.02 9.40
C LEU A 139 0.82 -26.20 8.89
N LYS A 140 0.17 -27.24 8.34
CA LYS A 140 0.90 -28.39 7.76
C LYS A 140 1.68 -28.00 6.51
N HIS A 141 1.27 -26.94 5.83
CA HIS A 141 1.97 -26.43 4.66
C HIS A 141 3.40 -26.00 4.98
N PHE A 142 3.63 -25.44 6.17
CA PHE A 142 4.97 -25.06 6.62
C PHE A 142 5.90 -26.27 6.86
N LEU A 143 5.34 -27.47 7.00
CA LEU A 143 6.13 -28.70 7.17
C LEU A 143 6.64 -29.27 5.83
N GLY A 144 6.12 -28.79 4.69
CA GLY A 144 6.49 -29.27 3.37
C GLY A 144 5.93 -30.66 3.01
N PRO A 145 6.14 -31.13 1.76
CA PRO A 145 5.58 -32.37 1.25
C PRO A 145 6.23 -33.63 1.84
N VAL A 146 7.44 -33.51 2.45
CA VAL A 146 8.22 -34.63 2.94
C VAL A 146 8.50 -34.44 4.43
N TRP A 147 7.85 -35.21 5.28
CA TRP A 147 7.87 -35.04 6.73
C TRP A 147 9.27 -35.22 7.37
N TRP A 148 10.13 -36.04 6.81
CA TRP A 148 11.49 -36.25 7.34
C TRP A 148 12.44 -35.08 7.03
N LEU A 149 12.14 -34.26 6.01
CA LEU A 149 12.83 -32.99 5.73
C LEU A 149 12.18 -31.80 6.43
N ALA A 150 11.07 -32.00 7.14
CA ALA A 150 10.33 -30.91 7.80
C ALA A 150 11.21 -30.11 8.76
N TRP A 151 12.18 -30.72 9.41
CA TRP A 151 13.13 -30.03 10.31
C TRP A 151 14.01 -28.99 9.62
N LEU A 152 14.24 -29.14 8.30
CA LEU A 152 15.00 -28.21 7.48
C LEU A 152 14.05 -27.23 6.75
N ILE A 153 12.92 -27.72 6.23
CA ILE A 153 11.98 -26.93 5.43
C ILE A 153 11.24 -25.93 6.32
N LEU A 154 10.80 -26.35 7.50
CA LEU A 154 10.03 -25.49 8.41
C LEU A 154 10.75 -24.19 8.81
N PRO A 155 12.04 -24.19 9.23
CA PRO A 155 12.74 -22.94 9.52
C PRO A 155 12.86 -22.04 8.29
N ILE A 156 13.14 -22.61 7.11
CA ILE A 156 13.29 -21.84 5.87
C ILE A 156 11.97 -21.20 5.48
N GLU A 157 10.88 -21.97 5.50
CA GLU A 157 9.55 -21.48 5.15
C GLU A 157 9.06 -20.42 6.15
N LEU A 158 9.28 -20.64 7.44
CA LEU A 158 8.92 -19.69 8.49
C LEU A 158 9.70 -18.37 8.35
N ILE A 159 10.99 -18.46 8.07
CA ILE A 159 11.84 -17.29 7.82
C ILE A 159 11.33 -16.56 6.57
N SER A 160 11.15 -17.27 5.46
CA SER A 160 10.65 -16.70 4.20
C SER A 160 9.31 -16.00 4.41
N HIS A 161 8.41 -16.64 5.17
CA HIS A 161 7.09 -16.10 5.49
C HIS A 161 7.16 -14.82 6.35
N ALA A 162 8.03 -14.82 7.38
CA ALA A 162 8.25 -13.67 8.25
C ALA A 162 8.92 -12.48 7.52
N PHE A 163 9.76 -12.75 6.50
CA PHE A 163 10.41 -11.72 5.71
C PHE A 163 9.45 -11.01 4.73
N ARG A 164 8.30 -11.58 4.39
CA ARG A 164 7.33 -10.95 3.47
C ARG A 164 6.89 -9.55 3.92
N PRO A 165 6.36 -9.33 5.14
CA PRO A 165 5.98 -7.99 5.61
C PRO A 165 7.18 -7.06 5.75
N LEU A 166 8.34 -7.61 6.13
CA LEU A 166 9.57 -6.83 6.27
C LEU A 166 10.03 -6.28 4.92
N THR A 167 10.08 -7.11 3.88
CA THR A 167 10.50 -6.68 2.54
C THR A 167 9.52 -5.70 1.91
N LEU A 168 8.21 -5.85 2.15
CA LEU A 168 7.19 -4.88 1.73
C LEU A 168 7.42 -3.51 2.39
N GLY A 169 7.59 -3.48 3.71
CA GLY A 169 7.82 -2.24 4.46
C GLY A 169 9.15 -1.57 4.11
N LEU A 170 10.25 -2.34 4.02
CA LEU A 170 11.56 -1.84 3.64
C LEU A 170 11.58 -1.26 2.22
N ARG A 171 10.90 -1.91 1.28
CA ARG A 171 10.78 -1.41 -0.09
C ARG A 171 10.06 -0.07 -0.13
N LEU A 172 8.96 0.06 0.61
CA LEU A 172 8.18 1.30 0.63
C LEU A 172 8.98 2.44 1.26
N ALA A 173 9.52 2.27 2.48
CA ALA A 173 10.31 3.28 3.16
C ALA A 173 11.60 3.60 2.39
N GLY A 174 12.31 2.58 1.89
CA GLY A 174 13.58 2.76 1.19
C GLY A 174 13.45 3.55 -0.11
N ASN A 175 12.41 3.26 -0.91
CA ASN A 175 12.18 4.02 -2.15
C ASN A 175 11.88 5.49 -1.85
N ILE A 176 11.03 5.79 -0.86
CA ILE A 176 10.67 7.16 -0.50
C ILE A 176 11.87 7.92 0.06
N THR A 177 12.63 7.30 0.97
CA THR A 177 13.85 7.90 1.54
C THR A 177 14.89 8.18 0.45
N ALA A 178 15.05 7.26 -0.52
CA ALA A 178 15.95 7.44 -1.65
C ALA A 178 15.50 8.62 -2.54
N ASP A 179 14.22 8.69 -2.91
CA ASP A 179 13.67 9.77 -3.72
C ASP A 179 13.85 11.14 -3.05
N HIS A 180 13.54 11.25 -1.75
CA HIS A 180 13.71 12.47 -0.98
C HIS A 180 15.18 12.89 -0.87
N THR A 181 16.09 11.94 -0.69
CA THR A 181 17.53 12.21 -0.61
C THR A 181 18.04 12.75 -1.94
N VAL A 182 17.69 12.10 -3.05
CA VAL A 182 18.10 12.51 -4.40
C VAL A 182 17.56 13.90 -4.73
N VAL A 183 16.25 14.13 -4.57
CA VAL A 183 15.62 15.43 -4.80
C VAL A 183 16.25 16.52 -3.92
N GLY A 184 16.53 16.21 -2.63
CA GLY A 184 17.15 17.13 -1.69
C GLY A 184 18.55 17.58 -2.12
N VAL A 185 19.39 16.64 -2.60
CA VAL A 185 20.74 16.95 -3.10
C VAL A 185 20.68 17.83 -4.36
N PHE A 186 19.81 17.47 -5.32
CA PHE A 186 19.68 18.27 -6.55
C PHE A 186 19.05 19.65 -6.31
N HIS A 187 18.15 19.76 -5.34
CA HIS A 187 17.60 21.05 -4.94
C HIS A 187 18.65 22.00 -4.35
N GLN A 188 19.67 21.47 -3.64
CA GLN A 188 20.78 22.25 -3.11
C GLN A 188 21.76 22.70 -4.21
N LEU A 189 21.95 21.89 -5.26
CA LEU A 189 22.86 22.21 -6.36
C LEU A 189 22.24 23.25 -7.32
N PHE A 190 21.01 23.01 -7.74
CA PHE A 190 20.26 23.89 -8.64
C PHE A 190 18.77 23.89 -8.25
N PRO A 191 18.31 24.92 -7.52
CA PRO A 191 16.95 24.94 -6.98
C PRO A 191 15.84 25.00 -8.04
N ILE A 192 16.15 25.41 -9.27
CA ILE A 192 15.19 25.56 -10.36
C ILE A 192 15.63 24.73 -11.56
N GLY A 193 14.74 23.87 -12.08
CA GLY A 193 14.95 23.08 -13.30
C GLY A 193 15.46 21.66 -13.05
N LEU A 194 16.56 21.48 -12.32
CA LEU A 194 17.14 20.16 -12.09
C LEU A 194 16.25 19.22 -11.25
N PRO A 195 15.52 19.68 -10.21
CA PRO A 195 14.63 18.80 -9.45
C PRO A 195 13.40 18.30 -10.23
N VAL A 196 12.95 19.00 -11.27
CA VAL A 196 11.71 18.67 -12.01
C VAL A 196 11.70 17.25 -12.58
N PRO A 197 12.75 16.77 -13.29
CA PRO A 197 12.80 15.39 -13.76
C PRO A 197 12.70 14.36 -12.62
N PHE A 198 13.28 14.66 -11.47
CA PHE A 198 13.26 13.75 -10.30
C PHE A 198 11.87 13.71 -9.64
N TYR A 199 11.14 14.84 -9.59
CA TYR A 199 9.75 14.84 -9.17
C TYR A 199 8.85 14.03 -10.13
N ALA A 200 9.08 14.13 -11.45
CA ALA A 200 8.38 13.32 -12.43
C ALA A 200 8.67 11.83 -12.26
N MET A 201 9.93 11.47 -12.00
CA MET A 201 10.33 10.09 -11.71
C MET A 201 9.70 9.60 -10.39
N GLY A 202 9.73 10.41 -9.34
CA GLY A 202 9.09 10.11 -8.06
C GLY A 202 7.58 9.88 -8.18
N LEU A 203 6.89 10.62 -9.08
CA LEU A 203 5.48 10.39 -9.38
C LEU A 203 5.23 8.98 -9.95
N ILE A 204 6.05 8.58 -10.94
CA ILE A 204 5.96 7.26 -11.57
C ILE A 204 6.27 6.16 -10.54
N VAL A 205 7.34 6.32 -9.76
CA VAL A 205 7.74 5.38 -8.71
C VAL A 205 6.63 5.25 -7.66
N SER A 206 6.02 6.35 -7.24
CA SER A 206 4.90 6.37 -6.28
C SER A 206 3.71 5.55 -6.77
N LEU A 207 3.35 5.67 -8.06
CA LEU A 207 2.27 4.91 -8.67
C LEU A 207 2.62 3.42 -8.75
N ILE A 208 3.83 3.10 -9.26
CA ILE A 208 4.31 1.72 -9.37
C ILE A 208 4.37 1.07 -7.98
N GLN A 209 4.84 1.78 -6.97
CA GLN A 209 4.96 1.24 -5.62
C GLN A 209 3.59 0.93 -4.98
N ALA A 210 2.60 1.81 -5.16
CA ALA A 210 1.24 1.55 -4.70
C ALA A 210 0.63 0.33 -5.41
N PHE A 211 0.84 0.23 -6.73
CA PHE A 211 0.40 -0.90 -7.54
C PHE A 211 1.04 -2.22 -7.11
N VAL A 212 2.37 -2.24 -6.98
CA VAL A 212 3.11 -3.45 -6.55
C VAL A 212 2.68 -3.91 -5.17
N PHE A 213 2.42 -2.97 -4.24
CA PHE A 213 1.98 -3.31 -2.90
C PHE A 213 0.60 -3.99 -2.91
N ALA A 214 -0.35 -3.43 -3.66
CA ALA A 214 -1.68 -4.02 -3.82
C ALA A 214 -1.63 -5.38 -4.53
N LEU A 215 -0.84 -5.49 -5.61
CA LEU A 215 -0.63 -6.74 -6.36
C LEU A 215 -0.04 -7.84 -5.47
N LEU A 216 1.02 -7.53 -4.70
CA LEU A 216 1.63 -8.52 -3.81
C LEU A 216 0.67 -8.96 -2.71
N THR A 217 -0.17 -8.06 -2.19
CA THR A 217 -1.21 -8.42 -1.22
C THR A 217 -2.20 -9.43 -1.84
N LEU A 218 -2.66 -9.21 -3.07
CA LEU A 218 -3.53 -10.15 -3.79
C LEU A 218 -2.85 -11.48 -4.06
N VAL A 219 -1.59 -11.48 -4.49
CA VAL A 219 -0.79 -12.69 -4.71
C VAL A 219 -0.64 -13.50 -3.43
N TYR A 220 -0.39 -12.86 -2.29
CA TYR A 220 -0.30 -13.56 -1.01
C TYR A 220 -1.64 -14.15 -0.56
N VAL A 221 -2.74 -13.46 -0.83
CA VAL A 221 -4.09 -14.01 -0.60
C VAL A 221 -4.36 -15.21 -1.51
N MET A 222 -3.96 -15.13 -2.79
CA MET A 222 -4.06 -16.25 -3.72
C MET A 222 -3.24 -17.45 -3.23
N LEU A 223 -1.98 -17.24 -2.86
CA LEU A 223 -1.12 -18.31 -2.35
C LEU A 223 -1.68 -18.95 -1.07
N ALA A 224 -2.30 -18.15 -0.19
CA ALA A 224 -2.95 -18.68 1.02
C ALA A 224 -4.21 -19.50 0.72
N LYS A 225 -4.81 -19.36 -0.47
CA LYS A 225 -6.00 -20.12 -0.94
C LYS A 225 -5.66 -21.24 -1.95
N ALA A 226 -4.49 -21.19 -2.60
CA ALA A 226 -4.17 -22.06 -3.75
C ALA A 226 -3.96 -23.53 -3.41
N HIS A 227 -4.18 -23.96 -2.16
CA HIS A 227 -3.91 -25.32 -1.71
C HIS A 227 -5.16 -26.20 -1.61
N ASP A 228 -6.29 -25.71 -2.14
CA ASP A 228 -7.56 -26.48 -2.23
C ASP A 228 -7.65 -27.44 -3.44
N HIS A 229 -6.50 -27.76 -4.10
CA HIS A 229 -6.49 -28.72 -5.23
C HIS A 229 -5.48 -29.82 -5.03
#